data_ce1d66a7b4222342c3ed8c7360a27e83
#
_entry.id   ce1d66a7b4222342c3ed8c7360a27e83
#
_cell.length_a   1.000
_cell.length_b   1.000
_cell.length_c   1.000
_cell.angle_alpha   90.00
_cell.angle_beta   90.00
_cell.angle_gamma   90.00
#
_symmetry.space_group_name_H-M   'P 1'
#
loop_
_entity.id
_entity.type
_entity.pdbx_description
1 polymer ?
#
loop_
_entity_poly.entity_id
_entity_poly.type
_entity_poly.pdbx_seq_one_letter_code
_entity_poly.pdbx_strand_id
1 'polypeptide(L)'
;MRFNVIVQSAADFQTWVVDQQQPAPAPQTDLEKAGAQIVTQGICSACHTVDGTAAQGKIGPNLTHLYSRSIFAGGIAPLTDANLQAWVMDSAAMKPGSLMASVHVSQQDIDKIMAYLKTLK
;
A
#
# COMPACT_ATOMS: atom_id res chain seq x y z
N MET A 1 -1.61 -19.62 0.98
CA MET A 1 -1.95 -18.29 1.50
C MET A 1 -1.71 -18.29 3.00
N ARG A 2 -1.04 -17.27 3.53
CA ARG A 2 -0.80 -17.11 4.98
C ARG A 2 -1.60 -15.91 5.46
N PHE A 3 -2.12 -15.96 6.67
CA PHE A 3 -2.83 -14.87 7.32
C PHE A 3 -2.63 -14.93 8.84
N ASN A 4 -2.78 -13.82 9.50
CA ASN A 4 -2.76 -13.73 10.96
C ASN A 4 -4.18 -13.53 11.48
N VAL A 5 -4.52 -14.22 12.56
CA VAL A 5 -5.75 -13.95 13.32
C VAL A 5 -5.33 -13.17 14.56
N ILE A 6 -5.87 -11.96 14.71
CA ILE A 6 -5.59 -11.09 15.85
C ILE A 6 -6.86 -11.03 16.68
N VAL A 7 -6.76 -11.48 17.94
CA VAL A 7 -7.85 -11.40 18.91
C VAL A 7 -7.68 -10.12 19.71
N GLN A 8 -8.73 -9.31 19.76
CA GLN A 8 -8.75 -8.02 20.44
C GLN A 8 -9.90 -7.96 21.45
N SER A 9 -9.85 -7.01 22.37
CA SER A 9 -11.03 -6.65 23.16
C SER A 9 -12.13 -6.07 22.25
N ALA A 10 -13.38 -6.09 22.70
CA ALA A 10 -14.48 -5.50 21.93
C ALA A 10 -14.26 -3.99 21.64
N ALA A 11 -13.69 -3.26 22.59
CA ALA A 11 -13.38 -1.85 22.44
C ALA A 11 -12.27 -1.60 21.40
N ASP A 12 -11.19 -2.37 21.45
CA ASP A 12 -10.09 -2.23 20.49
C ASP A 12 -10.52 -2.64 19.08
N PHE A 13 -11.34 -3.68 18.98
CA PHE A 13 -11.91 -4.08 17.69
C PHE A 13 -12.80 -2.98 17.11
N GLN A 14 -13.65 -2.35 17.92
CA GLN A 14 -14.50 -1.24 17.47
C GLN A 14 -13.65 -0.04 17.01
N THR A 15 -12.61 0.29 17.74
CA THR A 15 -11.66 1.34 17.34
C THR A 15 -11.01 0.99 15.99
N TRP A 16 -10.51 -0.24 15.84
CA TRP A 16 -9.94 -0.69 14.58
C TRP A 16 -10.93 -0.61 13.41
N VAL A 17 -12.21 -0.96 13.62
CA VAL A 17 -13.26 -0.85 12.58
C VAL A 17 -13.44 0.60 12.14
N VAL A 18 -13.48 1.54 13.09
CA VAL A 18 -13.61 2.97 12.79
C VAL A 18 -12.39 3.47 12.00
N ASP A 19 -11.19 3.08 12.41
CA ASP A 19 -9.96 3.47 11.72
C ASP A 19 -9.92 2.94 10.28
N GLN A 20 -10.35 1.68 10.07
CA GLN A 20 -10.39 1.07 8.74
C GLN A 20 -11.44 1.69 7.79
N GLN A 21 -12.38 2.47 8.31
CA GLN A 21 -13.37 3.20 7.52
C GLN A 21 -12.89 4.60 7.10
N GLN A 22 -11.75 5.06 7.61
CA GLN A 22 -11.23 6.37 7.26
C GLN A 22 -10.62 6.36 5.85
N PRO A 23 -10.78 7.44 5.08
CA PRO A 23 -10.07 7.59 3.81
C PRO A 23 -8.57 7.78 4.05
N ALA A 24 -7.78 7.62 2.99
CA ALA A 24 -6.36 7.91 3.04
C ALA A 24 -6.08 9.34 3.52
N PRO A 25 -5.10 9.55 4.40
CA PRO A 25 -4.73 10.88 4.85
C PRO A 25 -4.19 11.73 3.70
N ALA A 26 -4.43 13.03 3.75
CA ALA A 26 -3.89 13.96 2.78
C ALA A 26 -2.37 14.05 2.89
N PRO A 27 -1.62 13.98 1.77
CA PRO A 27 -0.16 14.10 1.78
C PRO A 27 0.26 15.50 2.23
N GLN A 28 1.25 15.59 3.11
CA GLN A 28 1.67 16.85 3.75
C GLN A 28 2.89 17.46 3.07
N THR A 29 3.93 16.67 2.82
CA THR A 29 5.18 17.12 2.21
C THR A 29 5.11 17.12 0.69
N ASP A 30 5.99 17.85 0.03
CA ASP A 30 6.05 17.87 -1.44
C ASP A 30 6.44 16.50 -2.01
N LEU A 31 7.26 15.74 -1.28
CA LEU A 31 7.62 14.38 -1.66
C LEU A 31 6.42 13.44 -1.60
N GLU A 32 5.62 13.52 -0.54
CA GLU A 32 4.37 12.75 -0.40
C GLU A 32 3.34 13.14 -1.46
N LYS A 33 3.19 14.43 -1.76
CA LYS A 33 2.29 14.92 -2.82
C LYS A 33 2.70 14.38 -4.19
N ALA A 34 3.99 14.41 -4.49
CA ALA A 34 4.50 13.85 -5.74
C ALA A 34 4.29 12.33 -5.80
N GLY A 35 4.50 11.62 -4.70
CA GLY A 35 4.20 10.19 -4.59
C GLY A 35 2.72 9.87 -4.73
N ALA A 36 1.85 10.68 -4.12
CA ALA A 36 0.40 10.56 -4.24
C ALA A 36 -0.05 10.66 -5.70
N GLN A 37 0.49 11.62 -6.46
CA GLN A 37 0.18 11.74 -7.90
C GLN A 37 0.55 10.46 -8.67
N ILE A 38 1.73 9.90 -8.42
CA ILE A 38 2.18 8.67 -9.09
C ILE A 38 1.27 7.50 -8.72
N VAL A 39 0.92 7.36 -7.43
CA VAL A 39 0.15 6.21 -6.94
C VAL A 39 -1.34 6.32 -7.29
N THR A 40 -1.94 7.52 -7.17
CA THR A 40 -3.40 7.68 -7.29
C THR A 40 -3.87 8.13 -8.66
N GLN A 41 -2.98 8.61 -9.53
CA GLN A 41 -3.29 9.07 -10.89
C GLN A 41 -2.43 8.39 -11.97
N GLY A 42 -1.36 7.70 -11.56
CA GLY A 42 -0.47 6.96 -12.44
C GLY A 42 -0.86 5.48 -12.58
N ILE A 43 0.11 4.67 -12.98
CA ILE A 43 -0.09 3.25 -13.33
C ILE A 43 -0.64 2.41 -12.18
N CYS A 44 -0.35 2.76 -10.93
CA CYS A 44 -0.82 2.02 -9.74
C CYS A 44 -2.35 2.07 -9.61
N SER A 45 -2.97 3.21 -9.95
CA SER A 45 -4.41 3.42 -9.84
C SER A 45 -5.25 2.53 -10.76
N ALA A 46 -4.66 1.99 -11.82
CA ALA A 46 -5.32 1.05 -12.72
C ALA A 46 -5.70 -0.27 -11.99
N CYS A 47 -4.92 -0.65 -10.99
CA CYS A 47 -5.10 -1.91 -10.28
C CYS A 47 -5.51 -1.74 -8.82
N HIS A 48 -5.07 -0.68 -8.16
CA HIS A 48 -5.26 -0.47 -6.73
C HIS A 48 -6.28 0.61 -6.42
N THR A 49 -7.00 0.42 -5.31
CA THR A 49 -7.84 1.44 -4.68
C THR A 49 -7.03 2.14 -3.58
N VAL A 50 -7.22 3.45 -3.47
CA VAL A 50 -6.88 4.27 -2.30
C VAL A 50 -8.09 5.14 -2.00
N ASP A 51 -8.82 4.82 -0.93
CA ASP A 51 -10.08 5.46 -0.60
C ASP A 51 -9.89 6.96 -0.31
N GLY A 52 -10.82 7.78 -0.80
CA GLY A 52 -10.71 9.24 -0.75
C GLY A 52 -9.91 9.84 -1.89
N THR A 53 -9.42 9.05 -2.87
CA THR A 53 -8.66 9.51 -4.02
C THR A 53 -9.27 9.06 -5.35
N ALA A 54 -8.64 9.44 -6.46
CA ALA A 54 -9.05 8.99 -7.79
C ALA A 54 -8.69 7.51 -8.10
N ALA A 55 -7.85 6.88 -7.29
CA ALA A 55 -7.46 5.48 -7.47
C ALA A 55 -8.58 4.54 -7.04
N GLN A 56 -9.26 3.90 -8.00
CA GLN A 56 -10.42 3.03 -7.79
C GLN A 56 -10.25 1.64 -8.42
N GLY A 57 -9.01 1.23 -8.71
CA GLY A 57 -8.69 -0.06 -9.30
C GLY A 57 -9.00 -1.22 -8.34
N LYS A 58 -9.59 -2.31 -8.85
CA LYS A 58 -10.06 -3.47 -8.06
C LYS A 58 -9.33 -4.77 -8.40
N ILE A 59 -8.28 -4.71 -9.20
CA ILE A 59 -7.47 -5.87 -9.58
C ILE A 59 -6.49 -6.24 -8.47
N GLY A 60 -5.83 -5.22 -7.91
CA GLY A 60 -4.94 -5.34 -6.76
C GLY A 60 -5.65 -5.06 -5.43
N PRO A 61 -4.98 -5.26 -4.29
CA PRO A 61 -5.55 -4.94 -2.99
C PRO A 61 -5.75 -3.43 -2.80
N ASN A 62 -6.73 -3.06 -1.97
CA ASN A 62 -6.90 -1.71 -1.47
C ASN A 62 -5.67 -1.33 -0.62
N LEU A 63 -5.07 -0.18 -0.90
CA LEU A 63 -3.85 0.31 -0.25
C LEU A 63 -4.11 1.36 0.84
N THR A 64 -5.35 1.77 1.08
CA THR A 64 -5.73 2.86 2.00
C THR A 64 -5.07 2.74 3.38
N HIS A 65 -5.01 1.51 3.91
CA HIS A 65 -4.39 1.19 5.20
C HIS A 65 -3.22 0.22 5.04
N LEU A 66 -2.37 0.44 4.03
CA LEU A 66 -1.25 -0.45 3.74
C LEU A 66 -0.30 -0.57 4.94
N TYR A 67 0.09 0.55 5.54
CA TYR A 67 1.08 0.59 6.63
C TYR A 67 0.51 0.24 8.01
N SER A 68 -0.79 -0.03 8.13
CA SER A 68 -1.36 -0.65 9.34
C SER A 68 -1.16 -2.18 9.37
N ARG A 69 -0.67 -2.78 8.28
CA ARG A 69 -0.46 -4.22 8.17
C ARG A 69 0.93 -4.62 8.66
N SER A 70 1.04 -5.79 9.27
CA SER A 70 2.33 -6.37 9.67
C SER A 70 2.99 -7.20 8.58
N ILE A 71 2.19 -7.74 7.65
CA ILE A 71 2.63 -8.58 6.53
C ILE A 71 1.90 -8.17 5.25
N PHE A 72 2.50 -8.43 4.09
CA PHE A 72 1.91 -8.13 2.80
C PHE A 72 2.18 -9.23 1.75
N ALA A 73 1.80 -9.01 0.50
CA ALA A 73 1.99 -9.92 -0.63
C ALA A 73 1.41 -11.34 -0.41
N GLY A 74 0.30 -11.44 0.36
CA GLY A 74 -0.29 -12.73 0.73
C GLY A 74 0.48 -13.45 1.85
N GLY A 75 1.13 -12.69 2.73
CA GLY A 75 1.85 -13.21 3.90
C GLY A 75 3.26 -13.71 3.61
N ILE A 76 3.87 -13.29 2.49
CA ILE A 76 5.22 -13.70 2.10
C ILE A 76 6.28 -12.94 2.89
N ALA A 77 6.08 -11.64 3.08
CA ALA A 77 7.07 -10.78 3.70
C ALA A 77 6.47 -9.90 4.80
N PRO A 78 7.26 -9.59 5.85
CA PRO A 78 6.91 -8.54 6.80
C PRO A 78 6.87 -7.20 6.06
N LEU A 79 5.94 -6.32 6.46
CA LEU A 79 5.87 -4.98 5.93
C LEU A 79 6.97 -4.14 6.56
N THR A 80 8.04 -3.95 5.82
CA THR A 80 9.13 -3.03 6.10
C THR A 80 9.35 -2.13 4.88
N ASP A 81 9.97 -0.97 5.07
CA ASP A 81 10.29 -0.07 3.96
C ASP A 81 11.10 -0.80 2.87
N ALA A 82 12.12 -1.55 3.27
CA ALA A 82 12.98 -2.28 2.33
C ALA A 82 12.21 -3.35 1.53
N ASN A 83 11.36 -4.13 2.21
CA ASN A 83 10.58 -5.18 1.54
C ASN A 83 9.52 -4.59 0.62
N LEU A 84 8.85 -3.51 1.04
CA LEU A 84 7.85 -2.86 0.20
C LEU A 84 8.50 -2.21 -1.02
N GLN A 85 9.63 -1.54 -0.85
CA GLN A 85 10.40 -0.99 -1.96
C GLN A 85 10.82 -2.06 -2.96
N ALA A 86 11.39 -3.17 -2.49
CA ALA A 86 11.77 -4.31 -3.34
C ALA A 86 10.55 -4.88 -4.09
N TRP A 87 9.41 -4.99 -3.42
CA TRP A 87 8.16 -5.44 -4.02
C TRP A 87 7.65 -4.51 -5.13
N VAL A 88 7.68 -3.21 -4.91
CA VAL A 88 7.25 -2.22 -5.92
C VAL A 88 8.18 -2.25 -7.12
N MET A 89 9.48 -2.45 -6.91
CA MET A 89 10.47 -2.54 -7.99
C MET A 89 10.34 -3.82 -8.80
N ASP A 90 10.24 -4.96 -8.13
CA ASP A 90 10.12 -6.28 -8.78
C ASP A 90 9.36 -7.29 -7.88
N SER A 91 8.03 -7.27 -8.01
CA SER A 91 7.18 -8.20 -7.25
C SER A 91 7.39 -9.67 -7.67
N ALA A 92 7.78 -9.92 -8.92
CA ALA A 92 7.98 -11.27 -9.43
C ALA A 92 9.25 -11.92 -8.86
N ALA A 93 10.30 -11.13 -8.58
CA ALA A 93 11.49 -11.61 -7.90
C ALA A 93 11.19 -12.08 -6.47
N MET A 94 10.30 -11.36 -5.75
CA MET A 94 9.89 -11.75 -4.40
C MET A 94 8.84 -12.86 -4.38
N LYS A 95 7.97 -12.90 -5.39
CA LYS A 95 6.87 -13.87 -5.51
C LYS A 95 6.71 -14.29 -6.96
N PRO A 96 7.36 -15.37 -7.39
CA PRO A 96 7.14 -15.92 -8.72
C PRO A 96 5.64 -16.18 -8.97
N GLY A 97 5.14 -15.71 -10.13
CA GLY A 97 3.72 -15.78 -10.47
C GLY A 97 2.86 -14.64 -9.90
N SER A 98 3.48 -13.59 -9.33
CA SER A 98 2.76 -12.36 -9.01
C SER A 98 2.12 -11.76 -10.25
N LEU A 99 0.85 -11.34 -10.12
CA LEU A 99 0.13 -10.63 -11.19
C LEU A 99 0.39 -9.12 -11.17
N MET A 100 1.03 -8.60 -10.13
CA MET A 100 1.46 -7.21 -10.09
C MET A 100 2.60 -7.05 -11.11
N ALA A 101 2.38 -6.19 -12.10
CA ALA A 101 3.40 -5.91 -13.10
C ALA A 101 4.61 -5.22 -12.46
N SER A 102 5.80 -5.55 -12.94
CA SER A 102 6.99 -4.77 -12.60
C SER A 102 6.84 -3.37 -13.18
N VAL A 103 6.68 -2.40 -12.32
CA VAL A 103 6.60 -1.00 -12.72
C VAL A 103 8.03 -0.50 -12.87
N HIS A 104 8.47 -0.26 -14.10
CA HIS A 104 9.78 0.31 -14.36
C HIS A 104 9.78 1.78 -13.98
N VAL A 105 9.96 2.06 -12.70
CA VAL A 105 10.05 3.43 -12.17
C VAL A 105 11.50 3.78 -11.85
N SER A 106 11.82 5.05 -11.95
CA SER A 106 13.14 5.54 -11.54
C SER A 106 13.34 5.44 -10.03
N GLN A 107 14.59 5.45 -9.56
CA GLN A 107 14.86 5.49 -8.12
C GLN A 107 14.21 6.72 -7.44
N GLN A 108 14.21 7.86 -8.14
CA GLN A 108 13.56 9.07 -7.61
C GLN A 108 12.05 8.91 -7.47
N ASP A 109 11.41 8.17 -8.37
CA ASP A 109 9.97 7.92 -8.27
C ASP A 109 9.65 6.88 -7.20
N ILE A 110 10.51 5.90 -7.00
CA ILE A 110 10.41 4.98 -5.86
C ILE A 110 10.45 5.74 -4.54
N ASP A 111 11.35 6.70 -4.38
CA ASP A 111 11.45 7.49 -3.15
C ASP A 111 10.16 8.29 -2.88
N LYS A 112 9.56 8.89 -3.91
CA LYS A 112 8.26 9.57 -3.84
C LYS A 112 7.13 8.60 -3.50
N ILE A 113 7.05 7.47 -4.21
CA ILE A 113 6.04 6.42 -3.98
C ILE A 113 6.12 5.95 -2.53
N MET A 114 7.31 5.62 -2.05
CA MET A 114 7.52 5.15 -0.68
C MET A 114 7.14 6.20 0.36
N ALA A 115 7.46 7.48 0.11
CA ALA A 115 7.07 8.57 0.99
C ALA A 115 5.55 8.63 1.16
N TYR A 116 4.80 8.53 0.07
CA TYR A 116 3.34 8.53 0.13
C TYR A 116 2.77 7.24 0.74
N LEU A 117 3.23 6.06 0.31
CA LEU A 117 2.71 4.79 0.83
C LEU A 117 2.86 4.68 2.36
N LYS A 118 3.89 5.27 2.95
CA LYS A 118 4.15 5.30 4.41
C LYS A 118 3.11 6.12 5.18
N THR A 119 2.37 6.99 4.53
CA THR A 119 1.28 7.76 5.15
C THR A 119 0.00 6.94 5.28
N LEU A 120 -0.15 5.87 4.51
CA LEU A 120 -1.37 5.05 4.41
C LEU A 120 -1.49 4.07 5.61
N LYS A 121 -1.88 4.60 6.75
CA LYS A 121 -2.00 3.87 8.03
C LYS A 121 -3.45 3.61 8.39
#